data_bf7671a1c50da52a3e5d1b6f7ff2cf4f
#
_entry.id   bf7671a1c50da52a3e5d1b6f7ff2cf4f
#
_cell.length_a   1.000
_cell.length_b   1.000
_cell.length_c   1.000
_cell.angle_alpha   90.00
_cell.angle_beta   90.00
_cell.angle_gamma   90.00
#
_symmetry.space_group_name_H-M   'P 1'
#
loop_
_entity.id
_entity.type
_entity.pdbx_description
1 polymer ?
#
loop_
_entity_poly.entity_id
_entity_poly.type
_entity_poly.pdbx_seq_one_letter_code
_entity_poly.pdbx_strand_id
1 'polypeptide(L)' 'MPKIIPLRELKNASKMSEMCHKTEEPIFITKNGYGDMVIMSLETFEKNSGMSDFYGDIEFPKK' A
#
# COMPACT_ATOMS: atom_id res chain seq x y z
N MET A 1 3.91 -11.80 -8.98
CA MET A 1 4.13 -12.19 -7.58
C MET A 1 4.05 -10.99 -6.67
N PRO A 2 3.37 -11.10 -5.56
CA PRO A 2 3.31 -9.99 -4.62
C PRO A 2 4.69 -9.74 -4.01
N LYS A 3 4.94 -8.48 -3.72
CA LYS A 3 6.18 -8.09 -3.09
C LYS A 3 6.02 -8.21 -1.58
N ILE A 4 7.04 -8.73 -0.95
CA ILE A 4 7.03 -8.94 0.50
C ILE A 4 8.28 -8.28 1.07
N ILE A 5 8.10 -7.35 2.00
CA ILE A 5 9.24 -6.67 2.63
C ILE A 5 9.05 -6.60 4.14
N PRO A 6 10.14 -6.60 4.89
CA PRO A 6 10.02 -6.48 6.34
C PRO A 6 9.67 -5.07 6.77
N LEU A 7 8.98 -4.97 7.88
CA LEU A 7 8.50 -3.70 8.42
C LEU A 7 9.62 -2.68 8.59
N ARG A 8 10.79 -3.11 8.97
CA ARG A 8 11.91 -2.20 9.20
C ARG A 8 12.33 -1.43 7.95
N GLU A 9 11.92 -1.86 6.77
CA GLU A 9 12.26 -1.17 5.53
C GLU A 9 11.31 -0.04 5.18
N LEU A 10 10.33 0.21 6.02
CA LEU A 10 9.39 1.32 5.81
C LEU A 10 9.95 2.67 6.24
N LYS A 11 11.25 2.78 6.37
CA LYS A 11 11.88 4.02 6.81
C LYS A 11 11.84 5.13 5.78
N ASN A 12 11.81 4.77 4.52
CA ASN A 12 11.82 5.75 3.44
C ASN A 12 10.44 5.80 2.78
N ALA A 13 9.63 6.76 3.22
CA ALA A 13 8.26 6.88 2.72
C ALA A 13 8.19 7.18 1.24
N SER A 14 9.08 8.05 0.75
CA SER A 14 9.08 8.39 -0.67
C SER A 14 9.37 7.18 -1.55
N LYS A 15 10.32 6.36 -1.11
CA LYS A 15 10.68 5.16 -1.84
C LYS A 15 9.54 4.16 -1.84
N MET A 16 8.83 4.04 -0.71
CA MET A 16 7.70 3.13 -0.62
C MET A 16 6.56 3.56 -1.53
N SER A 17 6.29 4.87 -1.56
CA SER A 17 5.26 5.40 -2.45
C SER A 17 5.60 5.10 -3.90
N GLU A 18 6.85 5.34 -4.27
CA GLU A 18 7.33 5.09 -5.62
C GLU A 18 7.20 3.62 -5.98
N MET A 19 7.55 2.75 -5.06
CA MET A 19 7.44 1.31 -5.27
C MET A 19 6.00 0.87 -5.46
N CYS A 20 5.09 1.39 -4.64
CA CYS A 20 3.67 1.06 -4.76
C CYS A 20 3.10 1.47 -6.11
N HIS A 21 3.49 2.63 -6.61
CA HIS A 21 3.00 3.10 -7.90
C HIS A 21 3.62 2.32 -9.05
N LYS A 22 4.87 1.91 -8.90
CA LYS A 22 5.57 1.20 -9.94
C LYS A 22 5.09 -0.23 -10.12
N THR A 23 4.87 -0.93 -9.02
CA THR A 23 4.47 -2.33 -9.10
C THR A 23 2.99 -2.51 -9.40
N GLU A 24 2.17 -1.54 -9.05
CA GLU A 24 0.72 -1.60 -9.20
C GLU A 24 0.11 -2.84 -8.54
N GLU A 25 0.76 -3.33 -7.50
CA GLU A 25 0.32 -4.48 -6.74
C GLU A 25 0.44 -4.21 -5.25
N PRO A 26 -0.36 -4.90 -4.44
CA PRO A 26 -0.21 -4.77 -2.98
C PRO A 26 1.17 -5.23 -2.54
N ILE A 27 1.73 -4.53 -1.57
CA ILE A 27 3.01 -4.92 -0.98
C ILE A 27 2.74 -5.39 0.43
N PHE A 28 3.11 -6.64 0.70
CA PHE A 28 2.88 -7.23 2.01
C PHE A 28 4.03 -6.90 2.95
N ILE A 29 3.68 -6.39 4.11
CA ILE A 29 4.66 -6.01 5.11
C ILE A 29 4.67 -7.04 6.22
N THR A 30 5.85 -7.55 6.55
CA THR A 30 5.98 -8.56 7.58
C THR A 30 6.67 -8.01 8.81
N LYS A 31 6.32 -8.59 9.94
CA LYS A 31 6.96 -8.28 11.21
C LYS A 31 7.33 -9.61 11.84
N ASN A 32 8.61 -9.78 12.16
CA ASN A 32 9.11 -11.03 12.73
C ASN A 32 8.74 -12.26 11.89
N GLY A 33 8.71 -12.07 10.57
CA GLY A 33 8.42 -13.17 9.65
C GLY A 33 6.95 -13.44 9.42
N TYR A 34 6.06 -12.68 10.05
CA TYR A 34 4.62 -12.87 9.90
C TYR A 34 4.00 -11.68 9.18
N GLY A 35 2.93 -11.95 8.44
CA GLY A 35 2.20 -10.87 7.78
C GLY A 35 1.63 -9.91 8.82
N ASP A 36 1.91 -8.63 8.64
CA ASP A 36 1.49 -7.60 9.57
C ASP A 36 0.53 -6.61 8.94
N MET A 37 0.83 -6.17 7.73
CA MET A 37 -0.01 -5.21 7.05
C MET A 37 0.23 -5.27 5.54
N VAL A 38 -0.59 -4.54 4.81
CA VAL A 38 -0.49 -4.43 3.36
C VAL A 38 -0.49 -2.96 3.01
N ILE A 39 0.38 -2.55 2.10
CA ILE A 39 0.37 -1.18 1.57
C ILE A 39 0.20 -1.24 0.07
N MET A 40 -0.46 -0.23 -0.48
CA MET A 40 -0.67 -0.15 -1.91
C MET A 40 -1.08 1.27 -2.28
N SER A 41 -0.95 1.60 -3.57
CA SER A 41 -1.41 2.90 -4.03
C SER A 41 -2.94 2.89 -4.08
N LEU A 42 -3.54 4.07 -4.09
CA LEU A 42 -5.00 4.17 -4.19
C LEU A 42 -5.50 3.56 -5.48
N GLU A 43 -4.74 3.71 -6.56
CA GLU A 43 -5.13 3.10 -7.83
C GLU A 43 -5.21 1.60 -7.74
N THR A 44 -4.21 1.00 -7.08
CA THR A 44 -4.19 -0.45 -6.89
C THR A 44 -5.35 -0.89 -6.02
N PHE A 45 -5.63 -0.12 -4.98
CA PHE A 45 -6.74 -0.41 -4.08
C PHE A 45 -8.06 -0.44 -4.83
N GLU A 46 -8.30 0.55 -5.68
CA GLU A 46 -9.53 0.61 -6.47
C GLU A 46 -9.65 -0.57 -7.43
N LYS A 47 -8.56 -0.89 -8.11
CA LYS A 47 -8.57 -1.99 -9.09
C LYS A 47 -8.87 -3.34 -8.47
N ASN A 48 -8.31 -3.58 -7.30
CA ASN A 48 -8.39 -4.90 -6.69
C ASN A 48 -9.60 -5.12 -5.81
N SER A 49 -10.15 -4.07 -5.25
CA SER A 49 -11.23 -4.23 -4.29
C SER A 49 -12.55 -3.60 -4.73
N GLY A 50 -12.53 -2.74 -5.73
CA GLY A 50 -13.72 -2.03 -6.14
C GLY A 50 -14.27 -1.15 -5.03
N MET A 51 -13.41 -0.67 -4.17
CA MET A 51 -13.80 0.07 -2.97
C MET A 51 -13.73 1.58 -3.14
N SER A 52 -13.85 2.06 -4.37
CA SER A 52 -13.83 3.51 -4.59
C SER A 52 -14.96 4.20 -3.82
N ASP A 53 -16.10 3.53 -3.67
CA ASP A 53 -17.22 4.07 -2.91
C ASP A 53 -16.90 4.17 -1.42
N PHE A 54 -16.06 3.26 -0.96
CA PHE A 54 -15.68 3.22 0.45
C PHE A 54 -14.89 4.46 0.84
N TYR A 55 -13.81 4.75 0.12
CA TYR A 55 -13.00 5.90 0.49
C TYR A 55 -13.52 7.20 -0.11
N GLY A 56 -14.53 7.11 -0.94
CA GLY A 56 -15.22 8.30 -1.42
C GLY A 56 -15.88 9.07 -0.28
N ASP A 57 -16.20 8.37 0.80
CA ASP A 57 -16.79 8.99 1.99
C ASP A 57 -15.74 9.49 2.97
N ILE A 58 -14.48 9.27 2.67
CA ILE A 58 -13.38 9.68 3.55
C ILE A 58 -12.81 11.00 3.05
N GLU A 59 -12.70 11.94 3.96
CA GLU A 59 -12.09 13.23 3.62
C GLU A 59 -10.57 13.11 3.74
N PHE A 60 -9.89 13.31 2.61
CA PHE A 60 -8.43 13.33 2.60
C PHE A 60 -7.97 14.76 2.75
N PRO A 61 -6.96 15.02 3.60
CA PRO A 61 -6.44 16.37 3.73
C PRO A 61 -5.87 16.85 2.41
N LYS A 62 -6.15 18.08 2.07
CA LYS A 62 -5.58 18.70 0.87
C LYS A 62 -4.36 19.49 1.25
N LYS A 63 -3.37 19.42 0.42
CA LYS A 63 -2.15 20.20 0.65
C LYS A 63 -2.21 21.53 -0.04
#